data_effba90808baf41dddcc6f57645577a0
#
_entry.id   effba90808baf41dddcc6f57645577a0
#
_cell.length_a   1.000
_cell.length_b   1.000
_cell.length_c   1.000
_cell.angle_alpha   90.00
_cell.angle_beta   90.00
_cell.angle_gamma   90.00
#
_symmetry.space_group_name_H-M   'P 1'
#
loop_
_entity.id
_entity.type
_entity.pdbx_description
1 polymer ?
#
loop_
_entity_poly.entity_id
_entity_poly.type
_entity_poly.pdbx_seq_one_letter_code
_entity_poly.pdbx_strand_id
1 'polypeptide(L)'
;MKDSLIVLSGGLDSTTMLYEYRYRIGMAVSFHYGSNHNDRELEFARLHCERLGIPHKTIHLPFIKEFFRSSLLEGADAIPEGNYNEENMRSTVVPFRNGIMLAIAAGIAENNRMKYVMLANHAGDHAIYPDCRPEFVEAMNNAIHFGTWNGVQLLTPYTMLTKAEIAMKGKELGIDYSETWSCYKGLEHHCGVCGTCRERKEALAQAGIEDTTIYDE
;
A
#
# COMPACT_ATOMS: atom_id res chain seq x y z
N MET A 1 -4.38 13.03 19.76
CA MET A 1 -3.98 14.12 18.81
C MET A 1 -3.70 13.45 17.47
N LYS A 2 -4.24 13.97 16.38
CA LYS A 2 -3.99 13.43 15.02
C LYS A 2 -2.63 13.94 14.53
N ASP A 3 -1.59 13.13 14.68
CA ASP A 3 -0.19 13.50 14.45
C ASP A 3 0.51 12.68 13.35
N SER A 4 -0.25 11.87 12.61
CA SER A 4 0.29 10.95 11.62
C SER A 4 -0.32 11.17 10.24
N LEU A 5 0.51 11.06 9.20
CA LEU A 5 0.13 10.94 7.81
C LEU A 5 0.29 9.49 7.37
N ILE A 6 -0.73 8.90 6.74
CA ILE A 6 -0.64 7.56 6.17
C ILE A 6 -0.47 7.59 4.65
N VAL A 7 0.44 6.75 4.13
CA VAL A 7 0.48 6.41 2.70
C VAL A 7 -0.55 5.30 2.49
N LEU A 8 -1.59 5.60 1.72
CA LEU A 8 -2.78 4.76 1.56
C LEU A 8 -2.94 4.34 0.10
N SER A 9 -2.91 3.05 -0.17
CA SER A 9 -3.21 2.52 -1.51
C SER A 9 -4.70 2.19 -1.70
N GLY A 10 -5.43 1.83 -0.65
CA GLY A 10 -6.76 1.24 -0.74
C GLY A 10 -6.72 -0.29 -0.84
N GLY A 11 -5.53 -0.89 -0.74
CA GLY A 11 -5.33 -2.32 -0.61
C GLY A 11 -5.59 -2.83 0.81
N LEU A 12 -5.61 -4.15 0.98
CA LEU A 12 -5.91 -4.83 2.25
C LEU A 12 -5.06 -4.28 3.40
N ASP A 13 -3.74 -4.21 3.25
CA ASP A 13 -2.80 -3.89 4.33
C ASP A 13 -2.92 -2.42 4.76
N SER A 14 -2.93 -1.50 3.79
CA SER A 14 -3.01 -0.06 4.07
C SER A 14 -4.38 0.36 4.62
N THR A 15 -5.45 -0.30 4.18
CA THR A 15 -6.80 -0.09 4.72
C THR A 15 -6.89 -0.60 6.16
N THR A 16 -6.34 -1.78 6.45
CA THR A 16 -6.28 -2.29 7.82
C THR A 16 -5.55 -1.32 8.75
N MET A 17 -4.39 -0.79 8.31
CA MET A 17 -3.64 0.21 9.08
C MET A 17 -4.44 1.51 9.27
N LEU A 18 -5.17 1.96 8.24
CA LEU A 18 -6.02 3.14 8.33
C LEU A 18 -7.06 3.00 9.46
N TYR A 19 -7.72 1.84 9.56
CA TYR A 19 -8.71 1.58 10.61
C TYR A 19 -8.07 1.40 12.00
N GLU A 20 -6.97 0.65 12.11
CA GLU A 20 -6.29 0.41 13.39
C GLU A 20 -5.77 1.73 14.00
N TYR A 21 -5.22 2.62 13.16
CA TYR A 21 -4.62 3.88 13.62
C TYR A 21 -5.47 5.12 13.37
N ARG A 22 -6.78 4.98 13.06
CA ARG A 22 -7.69 6.08 12.69
C ARG A 22 -7.69 7.28 13.65
N TYR A 23 -7.45 7.04 14.93
CA TYR A 23 -7.44 8.11 15.95
C TYR A 23 -6.15 8.93 15.94
N ARG A 24 -5.07 8.41 15.32
CA ARG A 24 -3.81 9.11 15.15
C ARG A 24 -3.68 9.75 13.78
N ILE A 25 -4.33 9.21 12.76
CA ILE A 25 -4.21 9.66 11.38
C ILE A 25 -4.94 10.99 11.22
N GLY A 26 -4.18 12.03 10.87
CA GLY A 26 -4.68 13.37 10.55
C GLY A 26 -4.91 13.59 9.06
N MET A 27 -4.22 12.83 8.20
CA MET A 27 -4.31 12.91 6.75
C MET A 27 -3.90 11.59 6.11
N ALA A 28 -4.56 11.21 5.02
CA ALA A 28 -4.14 10.15 4.13
C ALA A 28 -3.66 10.73 2.80
N VAL A 29 -2.59 10.17 2.25
CA VAL A 29 -2.11 10.49 0.91
C VAL A 29 -2.02 9.23 0.08
N SER A 30 -2.52 9.29 -1.15
CA SER A 30 -2.41 8.24 -2.16
C SER A 30 -1.64 8.75 -3.35
N PHE A 31 -0.97 7.85 -4.08
CA PHE A 31 -0.15 8.21 -5.22
C PHE A 31 -0.69 7.60 -6.50
N HIS A 32 -0.95 8.45 -7.49
CA HIS A 32 -1.23 8.03 -8.86
C HIS A 32 0.06 8.15 -9.67
N TYR A 33 0.62 7.01 -10.06
CA TYR A 33 1.89 6.96 -10.78
C TYR A 33 1.81 6.25 -12.15
N GLY A 34 0.58 6.04 -12.65
CA GLY A 34 0.30 5.43 -13.94
C GLY A 34 0.38 3.91 -13.93
N SER A 35 0.05 3.25 -12.81
CA SER A 35 -0.11 1.80 -12.79
C SER A 35 -1.51 1.39 -13.27
N ASN A 36 -1.62 0.17 -13.81
CA ASN A 36 -2.87 -0.38 -14.32
C ASN A 36 -4.02 -0.36 -13.30
N HIS A 37 -3.69 -0.43 -12.01
CA HIS A 37 -4.65 -0.57 -10.90
C HIS A 37 -4.83 0.71 -10.07
N ASN A 38 -4.15 1.82 -10.40
CA ASN A 38 -4.22 3.04 -9.59
C ASN A 38 -5.64 3.55 -9.38
N ASP A 39 -6.48 3.58 -10.42
CA ASP A 39 -7.82 4.14 -10.31
C ASP A 39 -8.68 3.34 -9.34
N ARG A 40 -8.58 2.00 -9.38
CA ARG A 40 -9.29 1.11 -8.47
C ARG A 40 -8.81 1.27 -7.02
N GLU A 41 -7.51 1.32 -6.80
CA GLU A 41 -6.94 1.58 -5.47
C GLU A 41 -7.43 2.91 -4.91
N LEU A 42 -7.40 3.98 -5.70
CA LEU A 42 -7.83 5.31 -5.29
C LEU A 42 -9.32 5.39 -4.97
N GLU A 43 -10.16 4.63 -5.66
CA GLU A 43 -11.59 4.52 -5.37
C GLU A 43 -11.81 4.03 -3.94
N PHE A 44 -11.19 2.89 -3.57
CA PHE A 44 -11.33 2.33 -2.22
C PHE A 44 -10.62 3.18 -1.15
N ALA A 45 -9.46 3.76 -1.46
CA ALA A 45 -8.80 4.68 -0.53
C ALA A 45 -9.70 5.87 -0.18
N ARG A 46 -10.38 6.44 -1.17
CA ARG A 46 -11.34 7.54 -0.98
C ARG A 46 -12.53 7.09 -0.14
N LEU A 47 -13.15 5.94 -0.50
CA LEU A 47 -14.28 5.37 0.22
C LEU A 47 -14.03 5.25 1.73
N HIS A 48 -12.89 4.64 2.10
CA HIS A 48 -12.55 4.44 3.51
C HIS A 48 -12.21 5.75 4.23
N CYS A 49 -11.54 6.68 3.57
CA CYS A 49 -11.25 7.98 4.13
C CYS A 49 -12.52 8.80 4.39
N GLU A 50 -13.48 8.79 3.47
CA GLU A 50 -14.79 9.44 3.64
C GLU A 50 -15.55 8.82 4.80
N ARG A 51 -15.63 7.49 4.88
CA ARG A 51 -16.28 6.75 5.97
C ARG A 51 -15.71 7.10 7.34
N LEU A 52 -14.39 7.30 7.44
CA LEU A 52 -13.70 7.62 8.69
C LEU A 52 -13.55 9.12 8.96
N GLY A 53 -13.99 9.99 8.05
CA GLY A 53 -13.81 11.43 8.16
C GLY A 53 -12.35 11.86 8.20
N ILE A 54 -11.46 11.16 7.44
CA ILE A 54 -10.03 11.45 7.34
C ILE A 54 -9.78 12.23 6.05
N PRO A 55 -9.15 13.42 6.09
CA PRO A 55 -8.76 14.15 4.90
C PRO A 55 -7.87 13.31 3.99
N HIS A 56 -8.23 13.20 2.70
CA HIS A 56 -7.51 12.41 1.71
C HIS A 56 -7.02 13.29 0.55
N LYS A 57 -5.79 13.09 0.11
CA LYS A 57 -5.19 13.75 -1.03
C LYS A 57 -4.54 12.75 -1.97
N THR A 58 -4.78 12.91 -3.27
CA THR A 58 -4.09 12.15 -4.32
C THR A 58 -2.95 13.00 -4.90
N ILE A 59 -1.77 12.40 -5.02
CA ILE A 59 -0.56 13.01 -5.58
C ILE A 59 -0.24 12.31 -6.88
N HIS A 60 -0.12 13.08 -7.97
CA HIS A 60 0.19 12.54 -9.28
C HIS A 60 1.69 12.57 -9.55
N LEU A 61 2.26 11.41 -9.94
CA LEU A 61 3.67 11.19 -10.23
C LEU A 61 3.84 10.70 -11.69
N PRO A 62 3.51 11.53 -12.71
CA PRO A 62 3.50 11.09 -14.11
C PRO A 62 4.88 10.66 -14.61
N PHE A 63 5.96 11.21 -14.06
CA PHE A 63 7.34 10.87 -14.43
C PHE A 63 7.67 9.39 -14.20
N ILE A 64 7.00 8.69 -13.27
CA ILE A 64 7.25 7.26 -13.02
C ILE A 64 6.91 6.45 -14.28
N LYS A 65 5.75 6.70 -14.90
CA LYS A 65 5.37 6.04 -16.17
C LYS A 65 6.31 6.42 -17.33
N GLU A 66 6.82 7.64 -17.32
CA GLU A 66 7.69 8.15 -18.39
C GLU A 66 9.11 7.54 -18.33
N PHE A 67 9.72 7.48 -17.15
CA PHE A 67 11.12 7.12 -17.00
C PHE A 67 11.37 5.69 -16.50
N PHE A 68 10.39 5.03 -15.90
CA PHE A 68 10.57 3.71 -15.28
C PHE A 68 9.98 2.60 -16.16
N ARG A 69 10.42 1.36 -15.89
CA ARG A 69 9.91 0.15 -16.55
C ARG A 69 9.43 -0.84 -15.49
N SER A 70 8.18 -1.27 -15.61
CA SER A 70 7.57 -2.31 -14.77
C SER A 70 6.31 -2.81 -15.47
N SER A 71 5.98 -4.10 -15.32
CA SER A 71 4.72 -4.65 -15.82
C SER A 71 3.48 -4.08 -15.11
N LEU A 72 3.66 -3.38 -13.99
CA LEU A 72 2.55 -2.68 -13.30
C LEU A 72 2.13 -1.40 -14.02
N LEU A 73 2.98 -0.80 -14.87
CA LEU A 73 2.70 0.48 -15.50
C LEU A 73 1.82 0.28 -16.74
N GLU A 74 0.90 1.21 -16.97
CA GLU A 74 -0.01 1.19 -18.12
C GLU A 74 0.75 1.13 -19.46
N GLY A 75 0.35 0.20 -20.32
CA GLY A 75 0.96 -0.01 -21.63
C GLY A 75 2.28 -0.78 -21.61
N ALA A 76 2.65 -1.35 -20.45
CA ALA A 76 3.82 -2.23 -20.32
C ALA A 76 3.47 -3.71 -20.64
N ASP A 77 4.43 -4.61 -20.35
CA ASP A 77 4.25 -6.06 -20.52
C ASP A 77 3.12 -6.62 -19.64
N ALA A 78 2.64 -7.81 -20.00
CA ALA A 78 1.56 -8.47 -19.27
C ALA A 78 1.94 -8.72 -17.79
N ILE A 79 0.96 -8.52 -16.91
CA ILE A 79 1.09 -8.85 -15.49
C ILE A 79 1.31 -10.37 -15.35
N PRO A 80 2.35 -10.82 -14.61
CA PRO A 80 2.60 -12.24 -14.41
C PRO A 80 1.45 -12.90 -13.65
N GLU A 81 1.14 -14.13 -14.05
CA GLU A 81 0.17 -14.98 -13.41
C GLU A 81 0.89 -16.06 -12.57
N GLY A 82 0.17 -16.65 -11.62
CA GLY A 82 0.69 -17.71 -10.77
C GLY A 82 0.99 -17.26 -9.35
N ASN A 83 1.86 -18.00 -8.67
CA ASN A 83 2.15 -17.77 -7.27
C ASN A 83 2.97 -16.51 -7.07
N TYR A 84 2.74 -15.86 -5.92
CA TYR A 84 3.49 -14.69 -5.49
C TYR A 84 4.90 -15.12 -5.01
N ASN A 85 5.88 -15.10 -5.94
CA ASN A 85 7.26 -15.46 -5.66
C ASN A 85 8.24 -14.52 -6.36
N GLU A 86 9.51 -14.56 -5.96
CA GLU A 86 10.54 -13.63 -6.44
C GLU A 86 10.76 -13.68 -7.96
N GLU A 87 10.72 -14.85 -8.56
CA GLU A 87 11.06 -15.04 -9.97
C GLU A 87 10.05 -14.38 -10.90
N ASN A 88 8.74 -14.69 -10.72
CA ASN A 88 7.70 -14.16 -11.59
C ASN A 88 7.29 -12.73 -11.22
N MET A 89 7.44 -12.33 -9.96
CA MET A 89 7.05 -11.00 -9.49
C MET A 89 8.10 -9.91 -9.74
N ARG A 90 9.34 -10.27 -10.12
CA ARG A 90 10.40 -9.29 -10.34
C ARG A 90 10.06 -8.23 -11.40
N SER A 91 9.29 -8.60 -12.43
CA SER A 91 8.84 -7.67 -13.47
C SER A 91 7.86 -6.60 -12.94
N THR A 92 7.24 -6.85 -11.79
CA THR A 92 6.28 -5.91 -11.16
C THR A 92 6.96 -4.84 -10.31
N VAL A 93 8.28 -4.93 -10.09
CA VAL A 93 9.01 -3.94 -9.31
C VAL A 93 9.02 -2.60 -10.04
N VAL A 94 8.45 -1.56 -9.44
CA VAL A 94 8.65 -0.17 -9.85
C VAL A 94 9.85 0.36 -9.06
N PRO A 95 10.97 0.70 -9.72
CA PRO A 95 12.22 1.01 -9.02
C PRO A 95 12.08 2.08 -7.96
N PHE A 96 12.48 1.78 -6.72
CA PHE A 96 12.53 2.71 -5.59
C PHE A 96 11.21 3.46 -5.32
N ARG A 97 10.05 2.85 -5.66
CA ARG A 97 8.73 3.49 -5.58
C ARG A 97 8.41 3.95 -4.16
N ASN A 98 8.60 3.10 -3.16
CA ASN A 98 8.32 3.44 -1.77
C ASN A 98 9.24 4.56 -1.27
N GLY A 99 10.52 4.59 -1.68
CA GLY A 99 11.44 5.67 -1.35
C GLY A 99 10.96 7.03 -1.86
N ILE A 100 10.51 7.09 -3.12
CA ILE A 100 9.97 8.31 -3.74
C ILE A 100 8.70 8.76 -2.99
N MET A 101 7.77 7.85 -2.77
CA MET A 101 6.50 8.15 -2.07
C MET A 101 6.73 8.62 -0.63
N LEU A 102 7.63 7.96 0.10
CA LEU A 102 7.97 8.31 1.47
C LEU A 102 8.68 9.66 1.57
N ALA A 103 9.56 10.00 0.64
CA ALA A 103 10.20 11.32 0.60
C ALA A 103 9.17 12.45 0.44
N ILE A 104 8.20 12.28 -0.46
CA ILE A 104 7.10 13.24 -0.66
C ILE A 104 6.20 13.29 0.58
N ALA A 105 5.82 12.13 1.13
CA ALA A 105 4.98 12.04 2.31
C ALA A 105 5.63 12.71 3.54
N ALA A 106 6.96 12.57 3.70
CA ALA A 106 7.72 13.21 4.78
C ALA A 106 7.67 14.75 4.68
N GLY A 107 7.87 15.31 3.49
CA GLY A 107 7.75 16.75 3.27
C GLY A 107 6.33 17.27 3.55
N ILE A 108 5.30 16.50 3.16
CA ILE A 108 3.90 16.86 3.46
C ILE A 108 3.63 16.79 4.96
N ALA A 109 4.12 15.74 5.65
CA ALA A 109 3.96 15.56 7.08
C ALA A 109 4.61 16.73 7.84
N GLU A 110 5.84 17.09 7.50
CA GLU A 110 6.55 18.22 8.08
C GLU A 110 5.78 19.53 7.88
N ASN A 111 5.36 19.84 6.65
CA ASN A 111 4.61 21.06 6.34
C ASN A 111 3.30 21.17 7.13
N ASN A 112 2.68 20.03 7.46
CA ASN A 112 1.44 19.96 8.24
C ASN A 112 1.69 19.74 9.75
N ARG A 113 2.94 19.85 10.22
CA ARG A 113 3.34 19.67 11.62
C ARG A 113 2.96 18.29 12.18
N MET A 114 2.92 17.28 11.33
CA MET A 114 2.74 15.89 11.71
C MET A 114 4.08 15.29 12.11
N LYS A 115 4.05 14.37 13.07
CA LYS A 115 5.25 13.74 13.63
C LYS A 115 5.63 12.46 12.90
N TYR A 116 4.66 11.81 12.27
CA TYR A 116 4.83 10.48 11.71
C TYR A 116 4.31 10.36 10.28
N VAL A 117 5.05 9.61 9.47
CA VAL A 117 4.57 9.00 8.23
C VAL A 117 4.37 7.52 8.48
N MET A 118 3.27 6.95 8.01
CA MET A 118 2.93 5.53 8.18
C MET A 118 2.89 4.80 6.86
N LEU A 119 3.53 3.62 6.78
CA LEU A 119 3.54 2.74 5.61
C LEU A 119 3.21 1.30 6.03
N ALA A 120 2.30 0.64 5.30
CA ALA A 120 1.84 -0.73 5.56
C ALA A 120 2.58 -1.77 4.69
N ASN A 121 3.92 -1.77 4.72
CA ASN A 121 4.71 -2.86 4.18
C ASN A 121 4.68 -4.07 5.12
N HIS A 122 4.80 -5.28 4.58
CA HIS A 122 4.72 -6.52 5.37
C HIS A 122 5.80 -7.55 4.99
N ALA A 123 5.91 -8.63 5.76
CA ALA A 123 6.97 -9.62 5.60
C ALA A 123 6.98 -10.33 4.24
N GLY A 124 5.80 -10.56 3.63
CA GLY A 124 5.67 -11.18 2.30
C GLY A 124 6.31 -10.39 1.18
N ASP A 125 6.46 -9.08 1.33
CA ASP A 125 7.06 -8.20 0.32
C ASP A 125 8.59 -8.27 0.27
N HIS A 126 9.25 -8.71 1.34
CA HIS A 126 10.70 -8.59 1.51
C HIS A 126 11.54 -9.33 0.46
N ALA A 127 11.03 -10.47 -0.01
CA ALA A 127 11.72 -11.26 -1.03
C ALA A 127 11.72 -10.55 -2.40
N ILE A 128 10.65 -9.81 -2.70
CA ILE A 128 10.38 -9.26 -4.04
C ILE A 128 10.79 -7.79 -4.12
N TYR A 129 10.40 -6.98 -3.14
CA TYR A 129 10.54 -5.52 -3.16
C TYR A 129 11.64 -5.06 -2.20
N PRO A 130 12.82 -4.65 -2.72
CA PRO A 130 13.91 -4.16 -1.86
C PRO A 130 13.51 -3.01 -0.96
N ASP A 131 12.61 -2.14 -1.43
CA ASP A 131 12.10 -0.96 -0.71
C ASP A 131 10.95 -1.26 0.27
N CYS A 132 10.77 -2.55 0.61
CA CYS A 132 9.91 -3.02 1.71
C CYS A 132 10.70 -3.69 2.85
N ARG A 133 11.98 -3.94 2.66
CA ARG A 133 12.83 -4.67 3.62
C ARG A 133 13.10 -3.86 4.89
N PRO A 134 13.32 -4.51 6.03
CA PRO A 134 13.61 -3.83 7.30
C PRO A 134 14.79 -2.85 7.21
N GLU A 135 15.88 -3.25 6.52
CA GLU A 135 17.08 -2.43 6.36
C GLU A 135 16.80 -1.14 5.56
N PHE A 136 15.96 -1.24 4.53
CA PHE A 136 15.50 -0.08 3.78
C PHE A 136 14.65 0.85 4.66
N VAL A 137 13.71 0.28 5.40
CA VAL A 137 12.80 1.04 6.28
C VAL A 137 13.59 1.80 7.35
N GLU A 138 14.58 1.16 7.97
CA GLU A 138 15.46 1.80 8.95
C GLU A 138 16.28 2.95 8.33
N ALA A 139 16.90 2.71 7.18
CA ALA A 139 17.67 3.72 6.46
C ALA A 139 16.79 4.91 6.04
N MET A 140 15.59 4.63 5.53
CA MET A 140 14.63 5.65 5.13
C MET A 140 14.09 6.45 6.32
N ASN A 141 13.83 5.81 7.47
CA ASN A 141 13.47 6.49 8.69
C ASN A 141 14.57 7.47 9.14
N ASN A 142 15.83 7.04 9.10
CA ASN A 142 16.96 7.89 9.43
C ASN A 142 17.08 9.08 8.47
N ALA A 143 16.92 8.83 7.15
CA ALA A 143 16.95 9.89 6.15
C ALA A 143 15.83 10.91 6.36
N ILE A 144 14.60 10.46 6.63
CA ILE A 144 13.46 11.32 6.94
C ILE A 144 13.71 12.11 8.23
N HIS A 145 14.13 11.43 9.30
CA HIS A 145 14.35 12.05 10.60
C HIS A 145 15.39 13.17 10.56
N PHE A 146 16.54 12.90 9.96
CA PHE A 146 17.62 13.88 9.86
C PHE A 146 17.41 14.92 8.74
N GLY A 147 16.58 14.60 7.74
CA GLY A 147 16.28 15.47 6.61
C GLY A 147 15.10 16.43 6.83
N THR A 148 14.39 16.30 7.97
CA THR A 148 13.27 17.16 8.32
C THR A 148 13.59 17.99 9.56
N TRP A 149 13.15 19.26 9.57
CA TRP A 149 13.42 20.17 10.69
C TRP A 149 12.82 19.70 12.02
N ASN A 150 11.62 19.11 11.95
CA ASN A 150 10.88 18.64 13.12
C ASN A 150 11.17 17.16 13.46
N GLY A 151 12.10 16.51 12.77
CA GLY A 151 12.45 15.12 13.02
C GLY A 151 11.28 14.16 12.78
N VAL A 152 10.61 14.26 11.64
CA VAL A 152 9.54 13.33 11.24
C VAL A 152 10.05 11.90 11.31
N GLN A 153 9.23 10.96 11.74
CA GLN A 153 9.59 9.54 11.86
C GLN A 153 8.70 8.68 10.96
N LEU A 154 9.29 7.61 10.42
CA LEU A 154 8.58 6.59 9.67
C LEU A 154 8.11 5.47 10.61
N LEU A 155 6.81 5.17 10.60
CA LEU A 155 6.22 4.07 11.35
C LEU A 155 5.74 2.98 10.38
N THR A 156 6.23 1.77 10.58
CA THR A 156 5.91 0.60 9.75
C THR A 156 5.52 -0.60 10.62
N PRO A 157 4.39 -0.52 11.34
CA PRO A 157 4.04 -1.49 12.38
C PRO A 157 3.79 -2.91 11.84
N TYR A 158 3.63 -3.07 10.53
CA TYR A 158 3.34 -4.35 9.89
C TYR A 158 4.55 -5.02 9.24
N THR A 159 5.73 -4.40 9.26
CA THR A 159 6.93 -4.90 8.56
C THR A 159 7.22 -6.38 8.82
N MET A 160 7.00 -6.86 10.04
CA MET A 160 7.27 -8.26 10.42
C MET A 160 6.02 -9.16 10.42
N LEU A 161 4.86 -8.62 10.08
CA LEU A 161 3.61 -9.39 10.02
C LEU A 161 3.45 -10.07 8.65
N THR A 162 2.80 -11.21 8.66
CA THR A 162 2.26 -11.84 7.44
C THR A 162 0.96 -11.14 7.01
N LYS A 163 0.61 -11.26 5.75
CA LYS A 163 -0.67 -10.72 5.25
C LYS A 163 -1.88 -11.34 5.95
N ALA A 164 -1.81 -12.61 6.34
CA ALA A 164 -2.86 -13.27 7.12
C ALA A 164 -3.04 -12.65 8.52
N GLU A 165 -1.94 -12.33 9.21
CA GLU A 165 -2.01 -11.64 10.52
C GLU A 165 -2.59 -10.23 10.38
N ILE A 166 -2.28 -9.52 9.29
CA ILE A 166 -2.89 -8.22 8.99
C ILE A 166 -4.39 -8.39 8.71
N ALA A 167 -4.76 -9.41 7.93
CA ALA A 167 -6.17 -9.71 7.66
C ALA A 167 -6.96 -10.04 8.94
N MET A 168 -6.37 -10.77 9.88
CA MET A 168 -6.99 -11.06 11.19
C MET A 168 -7.28 -9.75 11.98
N LYS A 169 -6.33 -8.82 11.99
CA LYS A 169 -6.55 -7.49 12.60
C LYS A 169 -7.73 -6.77 11.96
N GLY A 170 -7.82 -6.79 10.63
CA GLY A 170 -8.92 -6.14 9.93
C GLY A 170 -10.27 -6.80 10.21
N LYS A 171 -10.32 -8.12 10.37
CA LYS A 171 -11.53 -8.83 10.82
C LYS A 171 -12.01 -8.33 12.18
N GLU A 172 -11.09 -8.18 13.14
CA GLU A 172 -11.41 -7.65 14.48
C GLU A 172 -11.90 -6.18 14.44
N LEU A 173 -11.45 -5.43 13.44
CA LEU A 173 -11.85 -4.04 13.20
C LEU A 173 -13.16 -3.92 12.38
N GLY A 174 -13.73 -5.06 11.94
CA GLY A 174 -14.96 -5.09 11.15
C GLY A 174 -14.81 -4.58 9.72
N ILE A 175 -13.63 -4.74 9.12
CA ILE A 175 -13.38 -4.32 7.74
C ILE A 175 -14.00 -5.36 6.78
N ASP A 176 -14.80 -4.88 5.82
CA ASP A 176 -15.20 -5.65 4.67
C ASP A 176 -14.11 -5.57 3.60
N TYR A 177 -13.40 -6.67 3.39
CA TYR A 177 -12.32 -6.71 2.43
C TYR A 177 -12.78 -6.69 0.96
N SER A 178 -14.05 -6.95 0.65
CA SER A 178 -14.57 -6.72 -0.70
C SER A 178 -14.47 -5.25 -1.14
N GLU A 179 -14.36 -4.35 -0.17
CA GLU A 179 -14.15 -2.92 -0.37
C GLU A 179 -12.65 -2.53 -0.38
N THR A 180 -11.76 -3.45 -0.76
CA THR A 180 -10.31 -3.19 -0.92
C THR A 180 -9.80 -3.76 -2.24
N TRP A 181 -8.77 -3.16 -2.82
CA TRP A 181 -8.23 -3.58 -4.10
C TRP A 181 -6.86 -4.26 -3.97
N SER A 182 -6.69 -5.41 -4.63
CA SER A 182 -5.40 -6.12 -4.68
C SER A 182 -4.93 -6.44 -6.09
N CYS A 183 -5.85 -6.57 -7.06
CA CYS A 183 -5.53 -7.02 -8.40
C CYS A 183 -4.67 -6.03 -9.19
N TYR A 184 -3.53 -6.49 -9.70
CA TYR A 184 -2.61 -5.67 -10.50
C TYR A 184 -3.13 -5.35 -11.91
N LYS A 185 -4.12 -6.08 -12.43
CA LYS A 185 -4.65 -5.86 -13.79
C LYS A 185 -5.56 -4.62 -13.89
N GLY A 186 -6.13 -4.13 -12.78
CA GLY A 186 -6.97 -2.93 -12.76
C GLY A 186 -8.26 -3.03 -13.57
N LEU A 187 -8.82 -4.24 -13.71
CA LEU A 187 -10.06 -4.52 -14.42
C LEU A 187 -11.29 -4.09 -13.61
N GLU A 188 -12.50 -4.42 -14.08
CA GLU A 188 -13.73 -4.18 -13.33
C GLU A 188 -13.79 -5.00 -12.04
N HIS A 189 -13.37 -6.27 -12.12
CA HIS A 189 -13.24 -7.18 -10.98
C HIS A 189 -11.79 -7.65 -10.80
N HIS A 190 -11.52 -8.34 -9.70
CA HIS A 190 -10.22 -8.97 -9.50
C HIS A 190 -10.05 -10.14 -10.47
N CYS A 191 -8.90 -10.25 -11.13
CA CYS A 191 -8.68 -11.32 -12.13
C CYS A 191 -8.54 -12.74 -11.55
N GLY A 192 -8.43 -12.90 -10.24
CA GLY A 192 -8.30 -14.20 -9.56
C GLY A 192 -6.96 -14.92 -9.75
N VAL A 193 -6.15 -14.59 -10.76
CA VAL A 193 -5.01 -15.40 -11.22
C VAL A 193 -3.63 -14.72 -11.09
N CYS A 194 -3.55 -13.39 -10.95
CA CYS A 194 -2.27 -12.72 -10.70
C CYS A 194 -1.76 -13.01 -9.29
N GLY A 195 -0.45 -12.81 -9.07
CA GLY A 195 0.21 -13.13 -7.80
C GLY A 195 -0.50 -12.54 -6.58
N THR A 196 -0.87 -11.25 -6.64
CA THR A 196 -1.55 -10.57 -5.52
C THR A 196 -2.99 -11.04 -5.28
N CYS A 197 -3.72 -11.48 -6.33
CA CYS A 197 -5.03 -12.10 -6.13
C CYS A 197 -4.91 -13.43 -5.41
N ARG A 198 -3.91 -14.25 -5.75
CA ARG A 198 -3.64 -15.52 -5.08
C ARG A 198 -3.21 -15.31 -3.62
N GLU A 199 -2.26 -14.41 -3.40
CA GLU A 199 -1.83 -14.06 -2.05
C GLU A 199 -2.99 -13.55 -1.18
N ARG A 200 -3.90 -12.73 -1.76
CA ARG A 200 -5.12 -12.27 -1.08
C ARG A 200 -6.02 -13.45 -0.67
N LYS A 201 -6.35 -14.35 -1.61
CA LYS A 201 -7.17 -15.53 -1.34
C LYS A 201 -6.57 -16.40 -0.22
N GLU A 202 -5.27 -16.64 -0.29
CA GLU A 202 -4.53 -17.41 0.73
C GLU A 202 -4.54 -16.72 2.10
N ALA A 203 -4.28 -15.41 2.16
CA ALA A 203 -4.27 -14.65 3.40
C ALA A 203 -5.65 -14.62 4.09
N LEU A 204 -6.72 -14.37 3.33
CA LEU A 204 -8.08 -14.37 3.87
C LEU A 204 -8.49 -15.76 4.35
N ALA A 205 -8.16 -16.82 3.60
CA ALA A 205 -8.42 -18.21 4.02
C ALA A 205 -7.67 -18.57 5.31
N GLN A 206 -6.38 -18.21 5.43
CA GLN A 206 -5.58 -18.43 6.64
C GLN A 206 -6.10 -17.63 7.84
N ALA A 207 -6.64 -16.44 7.60
CA ALA A 207 -7.29 -15.63 8.63
C ALA A 207 -8.70 -16.11 9.01
N GLY A 208 -9.22 -17.13 8.34
CA GLY A 208 -10.60 -17.62 8.54
C GLY A 208 -11.64 -16.57 8.19
N ILE A 209 -11.41 -15.82 7.10
CA ILE A 209 -12.29 -14.80 6.57
C ILE A 209 -12.89 -15.33 5.27
N GLU A 210 -14.22 -15.27 5.14
CA GLU A 210 -14.89 -15.53 3.86
C GLU A 210 -14.53 -14.43 2.86
N ASP A 211 -13.97 -14.82 1.73
CA ASP A 211 -13.60 -13.87 0.68
C ASP A 211 -14.81 -13.57 -0.21
N THR A 212 -15.44 -12.44 0.03
CA THR A 212 -16.60 -11.93 -0.72
C THR A 212 -16.20 -11.09 -1.94
N THR A 213 -14.91 -11.07 -2.28
CA THR A 213 -14.38 -10.36 -3.45
C THR A 213 -14.90 -11.00 -4.74
N ILE A 214 -15.32 -10.16 -5.69
CA ILE A 214 -15.73 -10.65 -7.03
C ILE A 214 -14.48 -10.86 -7.88
N TYR A 215 -14.38 -12.05 -8.48
CA TYR A 215 -13.30 -12.46 -9.37
C TYR A 215 -13.83 -12.77 -10.77
N ASP A 216 -13.07 -12.35 -11.80
CA ASP A 216 -13.30 -12.78 -13.21
C ASP A 216 -12.59 -14.15 -13.40
N GLU A 217 -13.26 -15.23 -13.10
CA GLU A 217 -12.75 -16.60 -13.31
C GLU A 217 -13.20 -17.18 -14.64
#